data_e8f3ff1ce09facc13cc0400c00320a05
#
_entry.id   e8f3ff1ce09facc13cc0400c00320a05
#
_cell.length_a   1.000
_cell.length_b   1.000
_cell.length_c   1.000
_cell.angle_alpha   90.00
_cell.angle_beta   90.00
_cell.angle_gamma   90.00
#
_symmetry.space_group_name_H-M   'P 1'
#
loop_
_entity.id
_entity.type
_entity.pdbx_description
1 polymer ?
#
loop_
_entity_poly.entity_id
_entity_poly.type
_entity_poly.pdbx_seq_one_letter_code
_entity_poly.pdbx_strand_id
1 'polypeptide(L)'
;MVDYKTFDPDLWAAIAKEEERQENNLELIASENFVSEAVMAAQGSILTNKYAEGYPGHRYYGGCEFVDIVESLAIDRAKELFGAKFVNVQPHSGSQANTAAYLALVEPGDTILGMDLSAGGHLTHGSPVNFSGKTYHFVAYGVDPTTEVIDYNVVRILARKHQPKLIVAGASAYGRIIDFEKFREIADEVGAKLMVDMAHIAGLVAASVHPSPIPYADITTTTTHKTLRGPRGGMILTNNEELAKKINSAVFPGIQGGPLEHVIAGKAAAFKEALTPEFKEYSEQIIANAKAMAKVFNQAIGTRVVSGATDNHLVLIDVRGLELNGKEAESILDSVNITVNKNSIPFETLSPFKTSGIRIGTPAITTRGFKEEDAAKVAELIVKALQAKENEAELAEVKAGVRELTEKYPLYNK
;
A
#
# COMPACT_ATOMS: atom_id res chain seq x y z
N MET A 1 34.46 -8.05 -20.12
CA MET A 1 33.77 -7.68 -18.85
C MET A 1 33.64 -8.95 -18.04
N VAL A 2 33.91 -8.90 -16.75
CA VAL A 2 33.66 -10.06 -15.86
C VAL A 2 32.16 -10.26 -15.79
N ASP A 3 31.69 -11.49 -15.90
CA ASP A 3 30.29 -11.83 -15.69
C ASP A 3 29.94 -11.49 -14.22
N TYR A 4 28.99 -10.60 -14.03
CA TYR A 4 28.60 -10.10 -12.70
C TYR A 4 28.07 -11.22 -11.78
N LYS A 5 27.46 -12.27 -12.32
CA LYS A 5 26.96 -13.42 -11.54
C LYS A 5 28.10 -14.24 -10.95
N THR A 6 29.18 -14.40 -11.71
CA THR A 6 30.39 -15.12 -11.26
C THR A 6 31.31 -14.26 -10.40
N PHE A 7 31.20 -12.92 -10.51
CA PHE A 7 31.99 -11.97 -9.71
C PHE A 7 31.54 -11.91 -8.24
N ASP A 8 30.22 -11.99 -8.01
CA ASP A 8 29.63 -11.99 -6.66
C ASP A 8 28.61 -13.13 -6.52
N PRO A 9 29.08 -14.37 -6.37
CA PRO A 9 28.21 -15.55 -6.34
C PRO A 9 27.28 -15.57 -5.10
N ASP A 10 27.70 -14.99 -3.98
CA ASP A 10 26.88 -14.97 -2.73
C ASP A 10 25.65 -14.11 -2.90
N LEU A 11 25.81 -12.90 -3.46
CA LEU A 11 24.70 -12.00 -3.76
C LEU A 11 23.71 -12.64 -4.74
N TRP A 12 24.22 -13.18 -5.84
CA TRP A 12 23.35 -13.73 -6.89
C TRP A 12 22.69 -15.05 -6.49
N ALA A 13 23.33 -15.84 -5.63
CA ALA A 13 22.69 -17.00 -5.00
C ALA A 13 21.55 -16.59 -4.05
N ALA A 14 21.69 -15.50 -3.32
CA ALA A 14 20.62 -14.99 -2.47
C ALA A 14 19.43 -14.48 -3.30
N ILE A 15 19.68 -13.75 -4.39
CA ILE A 15 18.63 -13.29 -5.32
C ILE A 15 17.89 -14.48 -5.96
N ALA A 16 18.61 -15.51 -6.38
CA ALA A 16 17.99 -16.71 -6.95
C ALA A 16 17.10 -17.45 -5.93
N LYS A 17 17.51 -17.50 -4.65
CA LYS A 17 16.65 -18.06 -3.58
C LYS A 17 15.39 -17.24 -3.33
N GLU A 18 15.45 -15.92 -3.44
CA GLU A 18 14.27 -15.08 -3.32
C GLU A 18 13.33 -15.27 -4.52
N GLU A 19 13.87 -15.43 -5.74
CA GLU A 19 13.08 -15.79 -6.92
C GLU A 19 12.38 -17.14 -6.73
N GLU A 20 13.09 -18.16 -6.23
CA GLU A 20 12.52 -19.47 -5.90
C GLU A 20 11.45 -19.37 -4.80
N ARG A 21 11.66 -18.54 -3.77
CA ARG A 21 10.66 -18.28 -2.72
C ARG A 21 9.40 -17.67 -3.31
N GLN A 22 9.53 -16.63 -4.12
CA GLN A 22 8.38 -15.95 -4.74
C GLN A 22 7.62 -16.89 -5.68
N GLU A 23 8.31 -17.76 -6.44
CA GLU A 23 7.69 -18.74 -7.31
C GLU A 23 6.86 -19.77 -6.52
N ASN A 24 7.38 -20.25 -5.38
CA ASN A 24 6.81 -21.37 -4.63
C ASN A 24 5.88 -20.96 -3.48
N ASN A 25 5.80 -19.66 -3.13
CA ASN A 25 4.95 -19.16 -2.05
C ASN A 25 3.70 -18.46 -2.61
N LEU A 26 2.62 -18.51 -1.82
CA LEU A 26 1.47 -17.63 -2.01
C LEU A 26 1.72 -16.31 -1.27
N GLU A 27 2.02 -15.25 -2.02
CA GLU A 27 2.25 -13.91 -1.47
C GLU A 27 0.91 -13.22 -1.22
N LEU A 28 0.60 -13.00 0.05
CA LEU A 28 -0.65 -12.40 0.51
C LEU A 28 -0.43 -11.15 1.38
N ILE A 29 0.78 -10.62 1.45
CA ILE A 29 1.01 -9.33 2.09
C ILE A 29 0.31 -8.25 1.26
N ALA A 30 -0.68 -7.56 1.86
CA ALA A 30 -1.56 -6.61 1.15
C ALA A 30 -0.84 -5.40 0.52
N SER A 31 0.40 -5.14 0.93
CA SER A 31 1.27 -4.09 0.41
C SER A 31 2.30 -4.56 -0.62
N GLU A 32 2.24 -5.83 -1.04
CA GLU A 32 3.14 -6.41 -2.04
C GLU A 32 2.42 -6.73 -3.35
N ASN A 33 3.21 -6.77 -4.41
CA ASN A 33 2.75 -7.11 -5.75
C ASN A 33 3.95 -7.54 -6.63
N PHE A 34 3.66 -8.16 -7.75
CA PHE A 34 4.66 -8.51 -8.76
C PHE A 34 4.59 -7.52 -9.91
N VAL A 35 5.69 -6.82 -10.17
CA VAL A 35 5.79 -5.86 -11.27
C VAL A 35 6.08 -6.58 -12.60
N SER A 36 5.79 -5.91 -13.71
CA SER A 36 6.12 -6.40 -15.05
C SER A 36 7.62 -6.38 -15.33
N GLU A 37 8.04 -7.14 -16.33
CA GLU A 37 9.42 -7.11 -16.84
C GLU A 37 9.81 -5.69 -17.31
N ALA A 38 8.88 -4.93 -17.89
CA ALA A 38 9.12 -3.56 -18.31
C ALA A 38 9.48 -2.64 -17.14
N VAL A 39 8.80 -2.79 -16.00
CA VAL A 39 9.11 -2.04 -14.77
C VAL A 39 10.47 -2.45 -14.22
N MET A 40 10.79 -3.75 -14.17
CA MET A 40 12.10 -4.23 -13.70
C MET A 40 13.24 -3.76 -14.62
N ALA A 41 13.06 -3.85 -15.94
CA ALA A 41 14.04 -3.38 -16.92
C ALA A 41 14.29 -1.87 -16.83
N ALA A 42 13.25 -1.07 -16.62
CA ALA A 42 13.37 0.38 -16.43
C ALA A 42 14.19 0.72 -15.17
N GLN A 43 13.95 0.01 -14.06
CA GLN A 43 14.72 0.20 -12.82
C GLN A 43 16.17 -0.24 -12.95
N GLY A 44 16.47 -1.29 -13.72
CA GLY A 44 17.83 -1.78 -14.01
C GLY A 44 18.54 -0.99 -15.12
N SER A 45 17.98 0.13 -15.59
CA SER A 45 18.54 0.89 -16.70
C SER A 45 19.70 1.81 -16.31
N ILE A 46 20.40 2.35 -17.33
CA ILE A 46 21.50 3.30 -17.17
C ILE A 46 21.09 4.61 -16.50
N LEU A 47 19.79 4.87 -16.34
CA LEU A 47 19.29 6.09 -15.67
C LEU A 47 19.72 6.16 -14.19
N THR A 48 20.10 5.03 -13.60
CA THR A 48 20.72 4.99 -12.25
C THR A 48 21.99 5.82 -12.15
N ASN A 49 22.68 6.09 -13.26
CA ASN A 49 23.92 6.84 -13.30
C ASN A 49 23.70 8.36 -13.32
N LYS A 50 22.47 8.84 -13.58
CA LYS A 50 22.23 10.25 -13.82
C LYS A 50 21.83 11.02 -12.56
N TYR A 51 22.55 12.08 -12.25
CA TYR A 51 22.23 13.03 -11.19
C TYR A 51 21.43 14.22 -11.75
N ALA A 52 20.19 14.41 -11.25
CA ALA A 52 19.22 15.32 -11.88
C ALA A 52 18.44 16.18 -10.85
N GLU A 53 19.15 16.81 -9.90
CA GLU A 53 18.53 17.75 -8.94
C GLU A 53 17.73 18.84 -9.65
N GLY A 54 16.60 19.21 -9.08
CA GLY A 54 15.62 20.11 -9.67
C GLY A 54 14.48 19.33 -10.34
N TYR A 55 13.86 19.94 -11.33
CA TYR A 55 12.69 19.43 -12.03
C TYR A 55 12.87 19.53 -13.55
N PRO A 56 12.08 18.82 -14.38
CA PRO A 56 12.17 18.91 -15.82
C PRO A 56 12.20 20.36 -16.33
N GLY A 57 13.18 20.69 -17.15
CA GLY A 57 13.42 22.04 -17.66
C GLY A 57 14.06 23.02 -16.68
N HIS A 58 14.23 22.65 -15.41
CA HIS A 58 14.79 23.47 -14.34
C HIS A 58 15.75 22.67 -13.48
N ARG A 59 16.74 22.04 -14.11
CA ARG A 59 17.76 21.23 -13.43
C ARG A 59 18.95 22.05 -12.99
N TYR A 60 19.59 21.60 -11.91
CA TYR A 60 20.85 22.17 -11.43
C TYR A 60 22.08 21.58 -12.13
N TYR A 61 21.90 20.50 -12.92
CA TYR A 61 22.96 19.78 -13.63
C TYR A 61 22.69 19.73 -15.13
N GLY A 62 23.76 19.66 -15.94
CA GLY A 62 23.68 19.45 -17.38
C GLY A 62 23.39 17.99 -17.75
N GLY A 63 23.08 17.74 -19.03
CA GLY A 63 22.86 16.40 -19.57
C GLY A 63 21.55 15.76 -19.10
N CYS A 64 20.52 16.55 -18.83
CA CYS A 64 19.23 16.07 -18.32
C CYS A 64 18.13 15.98 -19.38
N GLU A 65 18.44 16.26 -20.65
CA GLU A 65 17.47 16.31 -21.75
C GLU A 65 16.62 15.03 -21.89
N PHE A 66 17.20 13.86 -21.62
CA PHE A 66 16.49 12.58 -21.74
C PHE A 66 15.79 12.17 -20.44
N VAL A 67 16.37 12.41 -19.27
CA VAL A 67 15.68 12.17 -18.00
C VAL A 67 14.50 13.13 -17.82
N ASP A 68 14.55 14.32 -18.36
CA ASP A 68 13.42 15.27 -18.41
C ASP A 68 12.23 14.68 -19.18
N ILE A 69 12.49 13.98 -20.28
CA ILE A 69 11.45 13.25 -21.03
C ILE A 69 10.85 12.16 -20.18
N VAL A 70 11.69 11.35 -19.51
CA VAL A 70 11.25 10.23 -18.68
C VAL A 70 10.39 10.71 -17.49
N GLU A 71 10.86 11.73 -16.77
CA GLU A 71 10.12 12.29 -15.63
C GLU A 71 8.81 12.95 -16.08
N SER A 72 8.83 13.68 -17.20
CA SER A 72 7.62 14.29 -17.79
C SER A 72 6.60 13.22 -18.18
N LEU A 73 7.03 12.11 -18.78
CA LEU A 73 6.13 10.97 -19.08
C LEU A 73 5.48 10.39 -17.82
N ALA A 74 6.23 10.25 -16.73
CA ALA A 74 5.68 9.77 -15.46
C ALA A 74 4.64 10.77 -14.90
N ILE A 75 4.95 12.07 -14.93
CA ILE A 75 4.06 13.14 -14.47
C ILE A 75 2.76 13.16 -15.31
N ASP A 76 2.87 13.15 -16.62
CA ASP A 76 1.71 13.28 -17.51
C ASP A 76 0.79 12.06 -17.42
N ARG A 77 1.37 10.86 -17.39
CA ARG A 77 0.61 9.62 -17.18
C ARG A 77 -0.09 9.56 -15.81
N ALA A 78 0.56 10.05 -14.77
CA ALA A 78 -0.07 10.15 -13.46
C ALA A 78 -1.20 11.17 -13.42
N LYS A 79 -1.05 12.33 -14.10
CA LYS A 79 -2.15 13.29 -14.25
C LYS A 79 -3.35 12.69 -14.97
N GLU A 80 -3.12 11.98 -16.08
CA GLU A 80 -4.16 11.29 -16.83
C GLU A 80 -4.85 10.22 -15.98
N LEU A 81 -4.06 9.40 -15.29
CA LEU A 81 -4.52 8.26 -14.52
C LEU A 81 -5.42 8.65 -13.33
N PHE A 82 -5.10 9.74 -12.65
CA PHE A 82 -5.80 10.18 -11.44
C PHE A 82 -6.67 11.42 -11.62
N GLY A 83 -6.62 12.07 -12.79
CA GLY A 83 -7.33 13.33 -13.02
C GLY A 83 -6.80 14.50 -12.19
N ALA A 84 -5.53 14.49 -11.82
CA ALA A 84 -4.89 15.54 -11.03
C ALA A 84 -4.24 16.60 -11.92
N LYS A 85 -4.25 17.87 -11.48
CA LYS A 85 -3.61 18.98 -12.24
C LYS A 85 -2.10 19.01 -12.06
N PHE A 86 -1.62 18.70 -10.86
CA PHE A 86 -0.20 18.76 -10.49
C PHE A 86 0.22 17.46 -9.82
N VAL A 87 1.38 16.96 -10.21
CA VAL A 87 1.94 15.69 -9.71
C VAL A 87 3.44 15.86 -9.48
N ASN A 88 3.93 15.38 -8.33
CA ASN A 88 5.35 15.22 -8.06
C ASN A 88 5.66 13.72 -7.94
N VAL A 89 6.50 13.19 -8.82
CA VAL A 89 6.87 11.77 -8.90
C VAL A 89 8.20 11.45 -8.22
N GLN A 90 8.88 12.46 -7.65
CA GLN A 90 10.23 12.31 -7.08
C GLN A 90 10.29 11.68 -5.67
N PRO A 91 9.24 11.63 -4.81
CA PRO A 91 9.37 10.99 -3.51
C PRO A 91 9.89 9.55 -3.64
N HIS A 92 10.95 9.23 -2.86
CA HIS A 92 11.60 7.93 -2.86
C HIS A 92 10.71 6.84 -2.22
N SER A 93 9.79 7.26 -1.35
CA SER A 93 8.85 6.36 -0.66
C SER A 93 7.55 7.09 -0.29
N GLY A 94 6.53 6.32 0.12
CA GLY A 94 5.30 6.89 0.68
C GLY A 94 5.56 7.71 1.96
N SER A 95 6.50 7.28 2.81
CA SER A 95 6.87 8.03 4.01
C SER A 95 7.46 9.40 3.68
N GLN A 96 8.31 9.49 2.65
CA GLN A 96 8.84 10.77 2.18
C GLN A 96 7.78 11.63 1.49
N ALA A 97 6.86 11.03 0.75
CA ALA A 97 5.70 11.75 0.22
C ALA A 97 4.86 12.37 1.33
N ASN A 98 4.58 11.61 2.40
CA ASN A 98 3.85 12.12 3.57
C ASN A 98 4.64 13.20 4.30
N THR A 99 5.97 13.05 4.46
CA THR A 99 6.82 14.09 5.06
C THR A 99 6.75 15.41 4.29
N ALA A 100 6.88 15.36 2.96
CA ALA A 100 6.79 16.54 2.11
C ALA A 100 5.39 17.18 2.16
N ALA A 101 4.33 16.36 2.23
CA ALA A 101 2.96 16.86 2.37
C ALA A 101 2.75 17.58 3.71
N TYR A 102 3.26 17.02 4.81
CA TYR A 102 3.21 17.72 6.11
C TYR A 102 3.96 19.04 6.07
N LEU A 103 5.19 19.07 5.56
CA LEU A 103 5.97 20.31 5.44
C LEU A 103 5.29 21.38 4.56
N ALA A 104 4.48 20.96 3.59
CA ALA A 104 3.72 21.88 2.73
C ALA A 104 2.45 22.43 3.39
N LEU A 105 1.87 21.73 4.38
CA LEU A 105 0.54 22.01 4.93
C LEU A 105 0.54 22.55 6.36
N VAL A 106 1.51 22.17 7.19
CA VAL A 106 1.51 22.42 8.64
C VAL A 106 2.90 22.73 9.17
N GLU A 107 2.95 23.37 10.35
CA GLU A 107 4.19 23.68 11.07
C GLU A 107 4.45 22.66 12.20
N PRO A 108 5.70 22.43 12.61
CA PRO A 108 6.01 21.60 13.78
C PRO A 108 5.20 22.00 15.03
N GLY A 109 4.58 21.00 15.68
CA GLY A 109 3.72 21.20 16.83
C GLY A 109 2.25 21.44 16.52
N ASP A 110 1.88 21.64 15.26
CA ASP A 110 0.47 21.76 14.88
C ASP A 110 -0.31 20.48 15.20
N THR A 111 -1.60 20.66 15.50
CA THR A 111 -2.50 19.54 15.77
C THR A 111 -2.99 18.94 14.46
N ILE A 112 -2.85 17.60 14.34
CA ILE A 112 -3.29 16.79 13.20
C ILE A 112 -4.25 15.72 13.70
N LEU A 113 -5.36 15.51 13.00
CA LEU A 113 -6.28 14.41 13.25
C LEU A 113 -5.98 13.28 12.26
N GLY A 114 -5.61 12.09 12.74
CA GLY A 114 -5.24 10.94 11.92
C GLY A 114 -5.84 9.63 12.42
N MET A 115 -5.87 8.60 11.56
CA MET A 115 -6.40 7.30 11.95
C MET A 115 -5.46 6.58 12.90
N ASP A 116 -5.99 6.02 13.99
CA ASP A 116 -5.24 5.21 14.95
C ASP A 116 -4.58 4.00 14.27
N LEU A 117 -3.35 3.68 14.68
CA LEU A 117 -2.60 2.56 14.11
C LEU A 117 -3.31 1.22 14.31
N SER A 118 -3.94 1.01 15.48
CA SER A 118 -4.68 -0.20 15.80
C SER A 118 -6.00 -0.32 15.03
N ALA A 119 -6.55 0.81 14.60
CA ALA A 119 -7.75 0.85 13.75
C ALA A 119 -7.45 0.74 12.25
N GLY A 120 -6.17 0.64 11.88
CA GLY A 120 -5.73 0.47 10.50
C GLY A 120 -4.92 1.64 9.92
N GLY A 121 -4.60 2.67 10.70
CA GLY A 121 -3.75 3.79 10.26
C GLY A 121 -2.34 3.36 9.88
N HIS A 122 -1.59 4.24 9.21
CA HIS A 122 -0.18 4.02 8.88
C HIS A 122 0.74 4.61 9.96
N LEU A 123 1.99 4.11 10.08
CA LEU A 123 2.98 4.65 11.00
C LEU A 123 3.17 6.17 10.84
N THR A 124 3.17 6.68 9.60
CA THR A 124 3.30 8.11 9.31
C THR A 124 2.04 8.93 9.60
N HIS A 125 0.98 8.32 10.11
CA HIS A 125 -0.24 9.01 10.56
C HIS A 125 -0.24 9.26 12.07
N GLY A 126 0.93 9.52 12.65
CA GLY A 126 1.06 10.00 14.03
C GLY A 126 1.57 8.97 15.04
N SER A 127 2.10 7.84 14.61
CA SER A 127 2.72 6.89 15.54
C SER A 127 3.84 7.57 16.34
N PRO A 128 3.89 7.43 17.69
CA PRO A 128 4.85 8.11 18.54
C PRO A 128 6.31 7.68 18.29
N VAL A 129 6.54 6.55 17.65
CA VAL A 129 7.88 6.10 17.23
C VAL A 129 8.30 6.63 15.87
N ASN A 130 7.36 7.18 15.10
CA ASN A 130 7.58 7.74 13.77
C ASN A 130 7.89 9.25 13.84
N PHE A 131 8.56 9.79 12.81
CA PHE A 131 8.84 11.23 12.73
C PHE A 131 7.55 12.06 12.89
N SER A 132 6.43 11.61 12.31
CA SER A 132 5.17 12.34 12.34
C SER A 132 4.67 12.58 13.76
N GLY A 133 4.62 11.53 14.60
CA GLY A 133 4.21 11.66 16.00
C GLY A 133 5.25 12.35 16.90
N LYS A 134 6.52 12.47 16.44
CA LYS A 134 7.57 13.24 17.15
C LYS A 134 7.57 14.72 16.79
N THR A 135 7.09 15.08 15.61
CA THR A 135 7.13 16.45 15.08
C THR A 135 5.83 17.20 15.31
N TYR A 136 4.70 16.52 15.22
CA TYR A 136 3.36 17.10 15.27
C TYR A 136 2.55 16.54 16.43
N HIS A 137 1.52 17.28 16.86
CA HIS A 137 0.59 16.82 17.88
C HIS A 137 -0.57 16.05 17.22
N PHE A 138 -0.49 14.72 17.22
CA PHE A 138 -1.54 13.89 16.65
C PHE A 138 -2.66 13.56 17.65
N VAL A 139 -3.89 13.71 17.19
CA VAL A 139 -5.11 13.19 17.81
C VAL A 139 -5.60 12.04 16.95
N ALA A 140 -5.83 10.87 17.56
CA ALA A 140 -6.26 9.71 16.83
C ALA A 140 -7.79 9.60 16.73
N TYR A 141 -8.31 9.23 15.56
CA TYR A 141 -9.66 8.70 15.41
C TYR A 141 -9.61 7.21 15.12
N GLY A 142 -10.61 6.49 15.59
CA GLY A 142 -10.72 5.04 15.40
C GLY A 142 -11.93 4.66 14.54
N VAL A 143 -12.44 3.47 14.83
CA VAL A 143 -13.65 2.91 14.22
C VAL A 143 -14.72 2.70 15.29
N ASP A 144 -15.96 2.55 14.89
CA ASP A 144 -17.07 2.21 15.77
C ASP A 144 -16.85 0.80 16.38
N PRO A 145 -17.06 0.63 17.69
CA PRO A 145 -16.76 -0.64 18.38
C PRO A 145 -17.67 -1.81 17.98
N THR A 146 -18.82 -1.54 17.39
CA THR A 146 -19.78 -2.58 17.00
C THR A 146 -19.62 -2.97 15.55
N THR A 147 -19.48 -1.97 14.67
CA THR A 147 -19.42 -2.17 13.21
C THR A 147 -18.02 -2.25 12.67
N GLU A 148 -17.02 -1.81 13.45
CA GLU A 148 -15.60 -1.71 13.08
C GLU A 148 -15.36 -0.89 11.79
N VAL A 149 -16.25 0.06 11.49
CA VAL A 149 -16.10 1.02 10.40
C VAL A 149 -15.92 2.44 10.94
N ILE A 150 -15.36 3.34 10.12
CA ILE A 150 -15.16 4.73 10.49
C ILE A 150 -16.51 5.39 10.81
N ASP A 151 -16.67 5.91 12.04
CA ASP A 151 -17.81 6.76 12.40
C ASP A 151 -17.45 8.23 12.15
N TYR A 152 -17.97 8.78 11.07
CA TYR A 152 -17.72 10.18 10.67
C TYR A 152 -18.28 11.19 11.68
N ASN A 153 -19.27 10.83 12.51
CA ASN A 153 -19.74 11.70 13.57
C ASN A 153 -18.70 11.82 14.70
N VAL A 154 -18.05 10.70 15.04
CA VAL A 154 -16.93 10.71 16.00
C VAL A 154 -15.76 11.52 15.46
N VAL A 155 -15.41 11.36 14.19
CA VAL A 155 -14.37 12.17 13.51
C VAL A 155 -14.72 13.67 13.61
N ARG A 156 -15.97 14.05 13.33
CA ARG A 156 -16.47 15.42 13.42
C ARG A 156 -16.40 15.99 14.84
N ILE A 157 -16.79 15.20 15.85
CA ILE A 157 -16.69 15.59 17.26
C ILE A 157 -15.25 15.86 17.66
N LEU A 158 -14.32 14.98 17.27
CA LEU A 158 -12.90 15.13 17.53
C LEU A 158 -12.32 16.37 16.83
N ALA A 159 -12.69 16.59 15.56
CA ALA A 159 -12.25 17.76 14.80
C ALA A 159 -12.72 19.07 15.45
N ARG A 160 -14.00 19.17 15.85
CA ARG A 160 -14.54 20.33 16.57
C ARG A 160 -13.87 20.55 17.92
N LYS A 161 -13.59 19.49 18.65
CA LYS A 161 -12.95 19.55 19.99
C LYS A 161 -11.49 19.99 19.91
N HIS A 162 -10.73 19.46 18.97
CA HIS A 162 -9.27 19.64 18.91
C HIS A 162 -8.82 20.68 17.91
N GLN A 163 -9.72 21.19 17.04
CA GLN A 163 -9.42 22.22 16.03
C GLN A 163 -8.12 21.96 15.25
N PRO A 164 -7.96 20.77 14.61
CA PRO A 164 -6.73 20.42 13.92
C PRO A 164 -6.48 21.36 12.74
N LYS A 165 -5.21 21.55 12.39
CA LYS A 165 -4.81 22.26 11.17
C LYS A 165 -4.90 21.34 9.94
N LEU A 166 -4.81 20.03 10.17
CA LEU A 166 -4.81 19.01 9.13
C LEU A 166 -5.61 17.79 9.59
N ILE A 167 -6.44 17.26 8.69
CA ILE A 167 -7.03 15.93 8.83
C ILE A 167 -6.39 15.01 7.82
N VAL A 168 -5.92 13.82 8.26
CA VAL A 168 -5.33 12.78 7.43
C VAL A 168 -6.31 11.62 7.32
N ALA A 169 -6.77 11.34 6.12
CA ALA A 169 -7.56 10.16 5.79
C ALA A 169 -6.71 9.14 5.01
N GLY A 170 -7.08 7.87 5.09
CA GLY A 170 -6.36 6.76 4.48
C GLY A 170 -5.94 5.73 5.52
N ALA A 171 -5.75 4.49 5.06
CA ALA A 171 -5.49 3.37 5.95
C ALA A 171 -4.61 2.31 5.30
N SER A 172 -3.89 1.54 6.13
CA SER A 172 -3.07 0.40 5.74
C SER A 172 -3.76 -0.95 6.01
N ALA A 173 -4.74 -0.98 6.91
CA ALA A 173 -5.44 -2.20 7.30
C ALA A 173 -6.95 -1.94 7.54
N TYR A 174 -7.61 -1.35 6.56
CA TYR A 174 -9.04 -1.06 6.60
C TYR A 174 -9.71 -1.58 5.31
N GLY A 175 -10.58 -2.57 5.46
CA GLY A 175 -11.18 -3.30 4.33
C GLY A 175 -12.41 -2.62 3.71
N ARG A 176 -12.86 -1.47 4.21
CA ARG A 176 -14.10 -0.84 3.76
C ARG A 176 -13.82 0.43 2.94
N ILE A 177 -14.84 0.92 2.24
CA ILE A 177 -14.78 2.20 1.53
C ILE A 177 -14.56 3.36 2.51
N ILE A 178 -13.67 4.28 2.16
CA ILE A 178 -13.47 5.55 2.85
C ILE A 178 -14.23 6.64 2.09
N ASP A 179 -15.11 7.36 2.78
CA ASP A 179 -15.89 8.47 2.23
C ASP A 179 -15.09 9.78 2.36
N PHE A 180 -14.40 10.13 1.27
CA PHE A 180 -13.55 11.33 1.23
C PHE A 180 -14.36 12.63 1.22
N GLU A 181 -15.58 12.60 0.73
CA GLU A 181 -16.49 13.76 0.75
C GLU A 181 -16.84 14.15 2.18
N LYS A 182 -17.20 13.17 3.03
CA LYS A 182 -17.44 13.41 4.45
C LYS A 182 -16.21 13.94 5.20
N PHE A 183 -15.01 13.44 4.86
CA PHE A 183 -13.78 14.01 5.42
C PHE A 183 -13.59 15.48 4.99
N ARG A 184 -13.89 15.82 3.73
CA ARG A 184 -13.84 17.20 3.24
C ARG A 184 -14.81 18.10 3.98
N GLU A 185 -16.07 17.67 4.14
CA GLU A 185 -17.07 18.41 4.92
C GLU A 185 -16.59 18.70 6.35
N ILE A 186 -16.05 17.68 7.02
CA ILE A 186 -15.55 17.82 8.40
C ILE A 186 -14.35 18.78 8.46
N ALA A 187 -13.44 18.70 7.50
CA ALA A 187 -12.28 19.58 7.44
C ALA A 187 -12.72 21.05 7.21
N ASP A 188 -13.69 21.27 6.31
CA ASP A 188 -14.22 22.60 6.03
C ASP A 188 -14.92 23.22 7.27
N GLU A 189 -15.67 22.42 8.03
CA GLU A 189 -16.33 22.86 9.27
C GLU A 189 -15.37 23.47 10.30
N VAL A 190 -14.13 23.01 10.34
CA VAL A 190 -13.11 23.45 11.32
C VAL A 190 -11.98 24.27 10.67
N GLY A 191 -12.05 24.53 9.38
CA GLY A 191 -11.02 25.26 8.64
C GLY A 191 -9.70 24.49 8.50
N ALA A 192 -9.74 23.16 8.60
CA ALA A 192 -8.57 22.30 8.45
C ALA A 192 -8.28 22.00 6.97
N LYS A 193 -7.02 21.69 6.67
CA LYS A 193 -6.64 21.04 5.42
C LYS A 193 -7.02 19.56 5.45
N LEU A 194 -7.21 18.94 4.25
CA LEU A 194 -7.42 17.52 4.10
C LEU A 194 -6.28 16.91 3.28
N MET A 195 -5.55 15.99 3.88
CA MET A 195 -4.60 15.12 3.20
C MET A 195 -5.18 13.71 3.12
N VAL A 196 -5.07 13.08 1.96
CA VAL A 196 -5.45 11.67 1.80
C VAL A 196 -4.22 10.87 1.38
N ASP A 197 -3.89 9.86 2.18
CA ASP A 197 -2.91 8.83 1.82
C ASP A 197 -3.66 7.64 1.20
N MET A 198 -3.63 7.55 -0.13
CA MET A 198 -4.31 6.47 -0.87
C MET A 198 -3.38 5.29 -1.21
N ALA A 199 -2.24 5.17 -0.55
CA ALA A 199 -1.19 4.21 -0.91
C ALA A 199 -1.71 2.78 -1.12
N HIS A 200 -2.57 2.28 -0.23
CA HIS A 200 -3.11 0.93 -0.34
C HIS A 200 -4.11 0.75 -1.47
N ILE A 201 -4.86 1.78 -1.80
CA ILE A 201 -5.97 1.71 -2.76
C ILE A 201 -5.67 2.42 -4.10
N ALA A 202 -4.44 2.91 -4.30
CA ALA A 202 -4.10 3.74 -5.46
C ALA A 202 -4.39 3.05 -6.80
N GLY A 203 -4.12 1.77 -6.94
CA GLY A 203 -4.47 1.00 -8.15
C GLY A 203 -5.98 0.90 -8.37
N LEU A 204 -6.75 0.74 -7.29
CA LEU A 204 -8.21 0.68 -7.35
C LEU A 204 -8.82 2.03 -7.72
N VAL A 205 -8.25 3.13 -7.21
CA VAL A 205 -8.62 4.50 -7.58
C VAL A 205 -8.28 4.78 -9.05
N ALA A 206 -7.07 4.41 -9.49
CA ALA A 206 -6.64 4.53 -10.88
C ALA A 206 -7.57 3.80 -11.85
N ALA A 207 -8.03 2.63 -11.48
CA ALA A 207 -8.97 1.82 -12.25
C ALA A 207 -10.44 2.27 -12.12
N SER A 208 -10.72 3.30 -11.32
CA SER A 208 -12.09 3.79 -11.02
C SER A 208 -13.00 2.73 -10.38
N VAL A 209 -12.44 1.78 -9.63
CA VAL A 209 -13.19 0.76 -8.86
C VAL A 209 -13.24 1.06 -7.36
N HIS A 210 -12.63 2.16 -6.94
CA HIS A 210 -12.73 2.77 -5.61
C HIS A 210 -12.92 4.28 -5.78
N PRO A 211 -13.69 4.97 -4.91
CA PRO A 211 -13.82 6.42 -4.95
C PRO A 211 -12.48 7.14 -4.93
N SER A 212 -12.35 8.20 -5.75
CA SER A 212 -11.14 9.01 -5.82
C SER A 212 -11.11 10.10 -4.75
N PRO A 213 -9.99 10.29 -4.04
CA PRO A 213 -9.81 11.41 -3.11
C PRO A 213 -9.48 12.74 -3.80
N ILE A 214 -9.05 12.71 -5.07
CA ILE A 214 -8.53 13.89 -5.80
C ILE A 214 -9.48 15.09 -5.82
N PRO A 215 -10.81 14.93 -5.95
CA PRO A 215 -11.73 16.07 -5.91
C PRO A 215 -11.86 16.74 -4.53
N TYR A 216 -11.52 16.03 -3.47
CA TYR A 216 -11.81 16.44 -2.08
C TYR A 216 -10.56 16.86 -1.30
N ALA A 217 -9.41 16.24 -1.57
CA ALA A 217 -8.18 16.47 -0.83
C ALA A 217 -7.43 17.73 -1.27
N ASP A 218 -6.84 18.46 -0.33
CA ASP A 218 -5.87 19.52 -0.62
C ASP A 218 -4.60 18.89 -1.20
N ILE A 219 -4.13 17.79 -0.59
CA ILE A 219 -2.99 16.97 -1.07
C ILE A 219 -3.38 15.49 -0.98
N THR A 220 -3.07 14.74 -2.03
CA THR A 220 -3.13 13.28 -2.02
C THR A 220 -1.72 12.71 -2.14
N THR A 221 -1.37 11.79 -1.25
CA THR A 221 -0.12 11.03 -1.31
C THR A 221 -0.39 9.58 -1.64
N THR A 222 0.62 8.91 -2.20
CA THR A 222 0.55 7.47 -2.46
C THR A 222 1.93 6.84 -2.55
N THR A 223 1.97 5.52 -2.39
CA THR A 223 3.05 4.67 -2.90
C THR A 223 2.73 4.23 -4.32
N THR A 224 3.73 3.72 -5.03
CA THR A 224 3.57 3.24 -6.41
C THR A 224 3.60 1.71 -6.56
N HIS A 225 3.89 0.96 -5.50
CA HIS A 225 4.24 -0.47 -5.54
C HIS A 225 3.22 -1.45 -4.94
N LYS A 226 2.04 -0.98 -4.52
CA LYS A 226 1.00 -1.84 -3.92
C LYS A 226 -0.04 -2.24 -4.99
N THR A 227 -1.30 -1.84 -4.82
CA THR A 227 -2.33 -2.09 -5.83
C THR A 227 -2.02 -1.44 -7.19
N LEU A 228 -1.22 -0.36 -7.22
CA LEU A 228 -0.80 0.31 -8.46
C LEU A 228 0.24 -0.49 -9.26
N ARG A 229 0.84 -1.54 -8.68
CA ARG A 229 1.73 -2.51 -9.34
C ARG A 229 2.95 -1.87 -10.03
N GLY A 230 3.50 -0.81 -9.45
CA GLY A 230 4.70 -0.13 -9.95
C GLY A 230 5.95 -0.40 -9.11
N PRO A 231 7.04 0.32 -9.38
CA PRO A 231 8.27 0.23 -8.60
C PRO A 231 8.06 0.77 -7.19
N ARG A 232 8.90 0.39 -6.25
CA ARG A 232 8.89 0.97 -4.90
C ARG A 232 9.24 2.45 -4.96
N GLY A 233 8.31 3.28 -4.50
CA GLY A 233 8.44 4.73 -4.54
C GLY A 233 7.19 5.41 -3.98
N GLY A 234 7.19 6.74 -4.00
CA GLY A 234 6.05 7.57 -3.62
C GLY A 234 5.68 8.58 -4.70
N MET A 235 4.54 9.23 -4.51
CA MET A 235 4.03 10.27 -5.41
C MET A 235 3.10 11.20 -4.63
N ILE A 236 3.03 12.46 -5.03
CA ILE A 236 2.15 13.48 -4.44
C ILE A 236 1.35 14.15 -5.55
N LEU A 237 0.05 14.33 -5.31
CA LEU A 237 -0.89 14.90 -6.25
C LEU A 237 -1.66 16.05 -5.59
N THR A 238 -1.99 17.09 -6.35
CA THR A 238 -2.85 18.18 -5.90
C THR A 238 -3.52 18.87 -7.10
N ASN A 239 -4.66 19.51 -6.84
CA ASN A 239 -5.32 20.39 -7.82
C ASN A 239 -5.02 21.87 -7.57
N ASN A 240 -4.26 22.20 -6.54
CA ASN A 240 -3.93 23.55 -6.13
C ASN A 240 -2.49 23.91 -6.55
N GLU A 241 -2.33 24.96 -7.36
CA GLU A 241 -1.03 25.40 -7.88
C GLU A 241 -0.07 25.89 -6.78
N GLU A 242 -0.59 26.61 -5.77
CA GLU A 242 0.25 27.11 -4.68
C GLU A 242 0.78 25.95 -3.82
N LEU A 243 -0.06 24.93 -3.58
CA LEU A 243 0.38 23.72 -2.88
C LEU A 243 1.37 22.93 -3.74
N ALA A 244 1.21 22.88 -5.05
CA ALA A 244 2.18 22.22 -5.93
C ALA A 244 3.58 22.84 -5.82
N LYS A 245 3.68 24.19 -5.76
CA LYS A 245 4.95 24.89 -5.55
C LYS A 245 5.56 24.55 -4.18
N LYS A 246 4.74 24.53 -3.12
CA LYS A 246 5.18 24.14 -1.77
C LYS A 246 5.64 22.69 -1.71
N ILE A 247 4.89 21.76 -2.33
CA ILE A 247 5.25 20.34 -2.44
C ILE A 247 6.61 20.18 -3.14
N ASN A 248 6.78 20.83 -4.28
CA ASN A 248 8.04 20.75 -5.01
C ASN A 248 9.23 21.26 -4.17
N SER A 249 9.06 22.37 -3.46
CA SER A 249 10.09 22.90 -2.54
C SER A 249 10.31 21.96 -1.34
N ALA A 250 9.28 21.34 -0.81
CA ALA A 250 9.38 20.41 0.30
C ALA A 250 10.09 19.11 -0.10
N VAL A 251 9.87 18.61 -1.32
CA VAL A 251 10.58 17.44 -1.84
C VAL A 251 12.02 17.80 -2.15
N PHE A 252 12.24 18.76 -3.04
CA PHE A 252 13.57 19.24 -3.38
C PHE A 252 13.61 20.79 -3.33
N PRO A 253 14.50 21.38 -2.56
CA PRO A 253 15.59 20.77 -1.78
C PRO A 253 15.22 20.39 -0.32
N GLY A 254 13.95 20.37 0.04
CA GLY A 254 13.50 20.28 1.43
C GLY A 254 13.93 18.99 2.15
N ILE A 255 13.66 17.83 1.57
CA ILE A 255 13.94 16.52 2.20
C ILE A 255 14.75 15.56 1.33
N GLN A 256 14.89 15.83 0.05
CA GLN A 256 15.61 15.00 -0.91
C GLN A 256 16.63 15.85 -1.69
N GLY A 257 17.66 15.18 -2.24
CA GLY A 257 18.57 15.70 -3.26
C GLY A 257 18.21 15.15 -4.64
N GLY A 258 19.16 14.48 -5.31
CA GLY A 258 18.94 13.90 -6.63
C GLY A 258 17.82 12.87 -6.67
N PRO A 259 16.86 12.97 -7.60
CA PRO A 259 15.81 12.02 -7.76
C PRO A 259 16.35 10.67 -8.29
N LEU A 260 15.62 9.59 -8.04
CA LEU A 260 15.93 8.25 -8.54
C LEU A 260 15.32 8.08 -9.94
N GLU A 261 16.03 8.56 -10.98
CA GLU A 261 15.48 8.60 -12.34
C GLU A 261 15.17 7.21 -12.91
N HIS A 262 15.91 6.19 -12.53
CA HIS A 262 15.62 4.78 -12.86
C HIS A 262 14.32 4.27 -12.22
N VAL A 263 14.00 4.72 -11.00
CA VAL A 263 12.72 4.41 -10.36
C VAL A 263 11.58 5.21 -11.01
N ILE A 264 11.82 6.47 -11.37
CA ILE A 264 10.83 7.30 -12.09
C ILE A 264 10.53 6.69 -13.46
N ALA A 265 11.52 6.13 -14.16
CA ALA A 265 11.30 5.36 -15.38
C ALA A 265 10.39 4.14 -15.15
N GLY A 266 10.62 3.41 -14.05
CA GLY A 266 9.73 2.33 -13.64
C GLY A 266 8.30 2.82 -13.34
N LYS A 267 8.14 4.00 -12.70
CA LYS A 267 6.83 4.63 -12.51
C LYS A 267 6.17 4.94 -13.84
N ALA A 268 6.92 5.54 -14.79
CA ALA A 268 6.40 5.84 -16.12
C ALA A 268 5.91 4.58 -16.86
N ALA A 269 6.63 3.46 -16.76
CA ALA A 269 6.21 2.18 -17.34
C ALA A 269 4.93 1.66 -16.67
N ALA A 270 4.90 1.60 -15.35
CA ALA A 270 3.73 1.13 -14.59
C ALA A 270 2.48 1.97 -14.82
N PHE A 271 2.61 3.30 -14.91
CA PHE A 271 1.47 4.18 -15.17
C PHE A 271 0.93 4.00 -16.61
N LYS A 272 1.78 3.66 -17.58
CA LYS A 272 1.33 3.29 -18.92
C LYS A 272 0.51 2.00 -18.90
N GLU A 273 0.93 1.01 -18.13
CA GLU A 273 0.16 -0.22 -17.93
C GLU A 273 -1.17 0.05 -17.24
N ALA A 274 -1.16 0.90 -16.19
CA ALA A 274 -2.35 1.25 -15.43
C ALA A 274 -3.41 2.03 -16.23
N LEU A 275 -3.03 2.65 -17.35
CA LEU A 275 -3.95 3.34 -18.29
C LEU A 275 -4.66 2.37 -19.25
N THR A 276 -4.39 1.07 -19.20
CA THR A 276 -5.00 0.09 -20.10
C THR A 276 -6.30 -0.50 -19.54
N PRO A 277 -7.21 -0.99 -20.40
CA PRO A 277 -8.42 -1.69 -19.96
C PRO A 277 -8.13 -2.92 -19.10
N GLU A 278 -7.06 -3.65 -19.41
CA GLU A 278 -6.64 -4.85 -18.70
C GLU A 278 -6.29 -4.57 -17.23
N PHE A 279 -5.78 -3.36 -16.92
CA PHE A 279 -5.54 -2.96 -15.55
C PHE A 279 -6.84 -2.73 -14.76
N LYS A 280 -7.90 -2.29 -15.44
CA LYS A 280 -9.21 -2.19 -14.81
C LYS A 280 -9.77 -3.57 -14.49
N GLU A 281 -9.74 -4.50 -15.43
CA GLU A 281 -10.16 -5.90 -15.23
C GLU A 281 -9.37 -6.55 -14.09
N TYR A 282 -8.04 -6.32 -14.05
CA TYR A 282 -7.17 -6.74 -12.95
C TYR A 282 -7.63 -6.19 -11.60
N SER A 283 -7.96 -4.90 -11.53
CA SER A 283 -8.38 -4.23 -10.29
C SER A 283 -9.76 -4.69 -9.83
N GLU A 284 -10.68 -4.97 -10.73
CA GLU A 284 -11.97 -5.60 -10.41
C GLU A 284 -11.78 -7.02 -9.87
N GLN A 285 -10.86 -7.79 -10.48
CA GLN A 285 -10.53 -9.13 -10.02
C GLN A 285 -9.88 -9.16 -8.63
N ILE A 286 -9.05 -8.16 -8.29
CA ILE A 286 -8.50 -8.02 -6.92
C ILE A 286 -9.62 -8.00 -5.89
N ILE A 287 -10.64 -7.17 -6.11
CA ILE A 287 -11.78 -7.01 -5.19
C ILE A 287 -12.62 -8.29 -5.15
N ALA A 288 -12.86 -8.92 -6.31
CA ALA A 288 -13.62 -10.17 -6.38
C ALA A 288 -12.92 -11.29 -5.59
N ASN A 289 -11.60 -11.44 -5.74
CA ASN A 289 -10.79 -12.39 -5.00
C ASN A 289 -10.84 -12.12 -3.49
N ALA A 290 -10.70 -10.86 -3.06
CA ALA A 290 -10.78 -10.49 -1.65
C ALA A 290 -12.17 -10.83 -1.04
N LYS A 291 -13.24 -10.57 -1.76
CA LYS A 291 -14.60 -10.93 -1.34
C LYS A 291 -14.81 -12.44 -1.24
N ALA A 292 -14.27 -13.21 -2.19
CA ALA A 292 -14.33 -14.66 -2.15
C ALA A 292 -13.60 -15.22 -0.90
N MET A 293 -12.42 -14.72 -0.59
CA MET A 293 -11.68 -15.08 0.63
C MET A 293 -12.45 -14.69 1.90
N ALA A 294 -12.99 -13.47 1.97
CA ALA A 294 -13.74 -12.98 3.12
C ALA A 294 -14.97 -13.86 3.41
N LYS A 295 -15.65 -14.37 2.37
CA LYS A 295 -16.76 -15.28 2.51
C LYS A 295 -16.35 -16.59 3.19
N VAL A 296 -15.24 -17.18 2.80
CA VAL A 296 -14.70 -18.42 3.41
C VAL A 296 -14.38 -18.18 4.88
N PHE A 297 -13.64 -17.09 5.21
CA PHE A 297 -13.27 -16.79 6.59
C PHE A 297 -14.47 -16.53 7.50
N ASN A 298 -15.55 -15.91 7.00
CA ASN A 298 -16.78 -15.70 7.78
C ASN A 298 -17.57 -16.98 8.01
N GLN A 299 -17.39 -18.01 7.19
CA GLN A 299 -18.05 -19.31 7.34
C GLN A 299 -17.25 -20.29 8.19
N ALA A 300 -15.95 -20.06 8.31
CA ALA A 300 -15.08 -20.96 9.05
C ALA A 300 -15.18 -20.71 10.57
N ILE A 301 -15.12 -21.80 11.33
CA ILE A 301 -15.15 -21.74 12.80
C ILE A 301 -13.81 -21.19 13.31
N GLY A 302 -13.88 -20.19 14.18
CA GLY A 302 -12.72 -19.63 14.86
C GLY A 302 -12.04 -18.48 14.15
N THR A 303 -12.43 -18.14 12.92
CA THR A 303 -11.99 -16.92 12.22
C THR A 303 -13.14 -15.93 12.09
N ARG A 304 -12.82 -14.64 12.04
CA ARG A 304 -13.78 -13.55 11.84
C ARG A 304 -13.15 -12.46 10.98
N VAL A 305 -13.83 -12.05 9.94
CA VAL A 305 -13.42 -10.87 9.17
C VAL A 305 -13.76 -9.61 9.97
N VAL A 306 -12.80 -8.77 10.23
CA VAL A 306 -12.99 -7.45 10.85
C VAL A 306 -13.91 -6.62 9.97
N SER A 307 -14.89 -5.93 10.55
CA SER A 307 -16.00 -5.24 9.88
C SER A 307 -16.94 -6.14 9.02
N GLY A 308 -16.83 -7.45 9.15
CA GLY A 308 -17.72 -8.43 8.52
C GLY A 308 -17.55 -8.64 7.02
N ALA A 309 -16.84 -7.75 6.30
CA ALA A 309 -16.67 -7.81 4.84
C ALA A 309 -15.46 -7.02 4.36
N THR A 310 -15.20 -7.08 3.06
CA THR A 310 -14.25 -6.20 2.38
C THR A 310 -14.85 -5.58 1.12
N ASP A 311 -14.48 -4.33 0.84
CA ASP A 311 -14.84 -3.57 -0.35
C ASP A 311 -13.61 -3.29 -1.23
N ASN A 312 -12.42 -3.73 -0.81
CA ASN A 312 -11.16 -3.45 -1.50
C ASN A 312 -10.27 -4.70 -1.62
N HIS A 313 -8.96 -4.53 -1.64
CA HIS A 313 -7.94 -5.55 -1.92
C HIS A 313 -7.49 -6.35 -0.72
N LEU A 314 -7.93 -6.03 0.49
CA LEU A 314 -7.44 -6.67 1.72
C LEU A 314 -8.57 -7.21 2.59
N VAL A 315 -8.23 -8.23 3.38
CA VAL A 315 -9.08 -8.79 4.44
C VAL A 315 -8.27 -8.80 5.73
N LEU A 316 -8.81 -8.21 6.77
CA LEU A 316 -8.25 -8.27 8.13
C LEU A 316 -9.00 -9.33 8.92
N ILE A 317 -8.29 -10.29 9.48
CA ILE A 317 -8.86 -11.48 10.12
C ILE A 317 -8.45 -11.50 11.58
N ASP A 318 -9.44 -11.61 12.46
CA ASP A 318 -9.32 -11.91 13.87
C ASP A 318 -9.16 -13.43 14.04
N VAL A 319 -8.04 -13.87 14.64
CA VAL A 319 -7.71 -15.29 14.83
C VAL A 319 -7.86 -15.77 16.27
N ARG A 320 -8.35 -14.91 17.18
CA ARG A 320 -8.51 -15.24 18.60
C ARG A 320 -9.47 -16.40 18.84
N GLY A 321 -10.47 -16.57 17.98
CA GLY A 321 -11.42 -17.71 18.06
C GLY A 321 -10.76 -19.07 17.79
N LEU A 322 -9.55 -19.09 17.23
CA LEU A 322 -8.69 -20.28 17.08
C LEU A 322 -7.74 -20.47 18.26
N GLU A 323 -7.82 -19.62 19.29
CA GLU A 323 -6.84 -19.58 20.41
C GLU A 323 -5.40 -19.33 19.92
N LEU A 324 -5.27 -18.50 18.87
CA LEU A 324 -3.99 -18.05 18.29
C LEU A 324 -3.86 -16.55 18.43
N ASN A 325 -2.63 -16.07 18.49
CA ASN A 325 -2.31 -14.68 18.23
C ASN A 325 -1.77 -14.51 16.80
N GLY A 326 -1.65 -13.25 16.34
CA GLY A 326 -1.22 -12.95 14.96
C GLY A 326 0.17 -13.47 14.62
N LYS A 327 1.12 -13.46 15.60
CA LYS A 327 2.48 -13.99 15.39
C LYS A 327 2.49 -15.51 15.20
N GLU A 328 1.70 -16.22 15.99
CA GLU A 328 1.57 -17.69 15.86
C GLU A 328 0.94 -18.03 14.51
N ALA A 329 -0.14 -17.33 14.13
CA ALA A 329 -0.79 -17.53 12.84
C ALA A 329 0.16 -17.24 11.66
N GLU A 330 0.91 -16.13 11.71
CA GLU A 330 1.94 -15.79 10.72
C GLU A 330 2.99 -16.92 10.58
N SER A 331 3.47 -17.45 11.71
CA SER A 331 4.49 -18.51 11.72
C SER A 331 3.96 -19.85 11.18
N ILE A 332 2.73 -20.21 11.51
CA ILE A 332 2.09 -21.43 10.97
C ILE A 332 1.96 -21.33 9.44
N LEU A 333 1.47 -20.20 8.93
CA LEU A 333 1.26 -19.98 7.51
C LEU A 333 2.59 -19.94 6.74
N ASP A 334 3.62 -19.32 7.29
CA ASP A 334 4.97 -19.30 6.70
C ASP A 334 5.54 -20.72 6.53
N SER A 335 5.31 -21.62 7.49
CA SER A 335 5.77 -23.01 7.43
C SER A 335 5.19 -23.82 6.27
N VAL A 336 4.06 -23.38 5.72
CA VAL A 336 3.35 -24.00 4.60
C VAL A 336 3.40 -23.18 3.30
N ASN A 337 4.33 -22.25 3.21
CA ASN A 337 4.57 -21.39 2.05
C ASN A 337 3.41 -20.41 1.76
N ILE A 338 2.74 -19.92 2.79
CA ILE A 338 1.74 -18.84 2.69
C ILE A 338 2.28 -17.63 3.45
N THR A 339 2.60 -16.56 2.73
CA THR A 339 3.22 -15.35 3.27
C THR A 339 2.16 -14.29 3.58
N VAL A 340 1.98 -13.98 4.88
CA VAL A 340 1.07 -12.93 5.38
C VAL A 340 1.82 -12.06 6.38
N ASN A 341 1.18 -11.01 6.90
CA ASN A 341 1.71 -10.32 8.08
C ASN A 341 0.71 -10.36 9.25
N LYS A 342 1.25 -10.53 10.48
CA LYS A 342 0.47 -10.25 11.69
C LYS A 342 0.03 -8.78 11.68
N ASN A 343 -1.15 -8.52 12.20
CA ASN A 343 -1.72 -7.18 12.23
C ASN A 343 -2.58 -6.98 13.48
N SER A 344 -2.50 -5.77 14.07
CA SER A 344 -3.46 -5.37 15.08
C SER A 344 -4.86 -5.33 14.50
N ILE A 345 -5.85 -5.66 15.31
CA ILE A 345 -7.26 -5.44 15.01
C ILE A 345 -7.79 -4.25 15.81
N PRO A 346 -8.92 -3.65 15.45
CA PRO A 346 -9.52 -2.61 16.26
C PRO A 346 -9.68 -3.03 17.74
N PHE A 347 -9.38 -2.11 18.65
CA PHE A 347 -9.40 -2.37 20.11
C PHE A 347 -8.40 -3.44 20.57
N GLU A 348 -7.26 -3.51 19.92
CA GLU A 348 -6.18 -4.45 20.21
C GLU A 348 -5.73 -4.39 21.67
N THR A 349 -5.61 -5.57 22.29
CA THR A 349 -5.17 -5.71 23.68
C THR A 349 -3.78 -6.31 23.83
N LEU A 350 -3.25 -6.90 22.75
CA LEU A 350 -1.92 -7.49 22.72
C LEU A 350 -0.87 -6.46 22.27
N SER A 351 0.39 -6.74 22.56
CA SER A 351 1.49 -5.91 22.08
C SER A 351 1.61 -5.96 20.54
N PRO A 352 2.21 -4.92 19.91
CA PRO A 352 2.45 -4.91 18.46
C PRO A 352 3.32 -6.07 17.95
N PHE A 353 4.04 -6.75 18.84
CA PHE A 353 4.86 -7.92 18.49
C PHE A 353 4.06 -9.23 18.41
N LYS A 354 2.87 -9.28 19.01
CA LYS A 354 1.98 -10.44 19.02
C LYS A 354 0.77 -10.23 18.12
N THR A 355 0.00 -9.15 18.36
CA THR A 355 -1.27 -8.79 17.71
C THR A 355 -2.35 -9.87 17.84
N SER A 356 -3.58 -9.56 17.46
CA SER A 356 -4.71 -10.51 17.51
C SER A 356 -5.20 -10.94 16.13
N GLY A 357 -4.60 -10.42 15.06
CA GLY A 357 -5.02 -10.70 13.70
C GLY A 357 -3.90 -10.91 12.70
N ILE A 358 -4.31 -11.28 11.49
CA ILE A 358 -3.47 -11.31 10.29
C ILE A 358 -4.14 -10.47 9.19
N ARG A 359 -3.33 -9.81 8.37
CA ARG A 359 -3.78 -9.07 7.19
C ARG A 359 -3.45 -9.85 5.94
N ILE A 360 -4.43 -10.03 5.07
CA ILE A 360 -4.33 -10.74 3.81
C ILE A 360 -4.70 -9.80 2.68
N GLY A 361 -3.95 -9.80 1.59
CA GLY A 361 -4.22 -9.03 0.38
C GLY A 361 -4.21 -9.90 -0.86
N THR A 362 -4.93 -9.47 -1.87
CA THR A 362 -5.11 -10.22 -3.13
C THR A 362 -4.37 -9.67 -4.35
N PRO A 363 -3.67 -8.53 -4.33
CA PRO A 363 -3.01 -8.01 -5.52
C PRO A 363 -2.00 -8.98 -6.14
N ALA A 364 -1.11 -9.56 -5.33
CA ALA A 364 -0.04 -10.44 -5.81
C ALA A 364 -0.58 -11.74 -6.43
N ILE A 365 -1.52 -12.41 -5.78
CA ILE A 365 -2.13 -13.63 -6.36
C ILE A 365 -2.97 -13.32 -7.60
N THR A 366 -3.61 -12.14 -7.67
CA THR A 366 -4.35 -11.70 -8.86
C THR A 366 -3.38 -11.45 -10.03
N THR A 367 -2.19 -10.87 -9.77
CA THR A 367 -1.13 -10.72 -10.78
C THR A 367 -0.64 -12.08 -11.29
N ARG A 368 -0.60 -13.12 -10.44
CA ARG A 368 -0.33 -14.50 -10.87
C ARG A 368 -1.40 -15.07 -11.80
N GLY A 369 -2.63 -14.61 -11.74
CA GLY A 369 -3.73 -15.07 -12.57
C GLY A 369 -4.87 -15.75 -11.81
N PHE A 370 -4.84 -15.72 -10.47
CA PHE A 370 -5.86 -16.33 -9.62
C PHE A 370 -7.22 -15.64 -9.81
N LYS A 371 -8.27 -16.46 -9.79
CA LYS A 371 -9.67 -16.05 -9.82
C LYS A 371 -10.36 -16.39 -8.50
N GLU A 372 -11.65 -16.08 -8.38
CA GLU A 372 -12.42 -16.23 -7.14
C GLU A 372 -12.37 -17.65 -6.56
N GLU A 373 -12.43 -18.67 -7.41
CA GLU A 373 -12.38 -20.09 -6.98
C GLU A 373 -11.02 -20.43 -6.39
N ASP A 374 -9.93 -19.96 -7.02
CA ASP A 374 -8.57 -20.16 -6.53
C ASP A 374 -8.35 -19.38 -5.21
N ALA A 375 -8.85 -18.14 -5.14
CA ALA A 375 -8.78 -17.32 -3.93
C ALA A 375 -9.57 -17.93 -2.76
N ALA A 376 -10.75 -18.50 -3.02
CA ALA A 376 -11.50 -19.24 -2.03
C ALA A 376 -10.71 -20.48 -1.55
N LYS A 377 -10.07 -21.21 -2.47
CA LYS A 377 -9.20 -22.35 -2.14
C LYS A 377 -8.03 -21.95 -1.27
N VAL A 378 -7.39 -20.82 -1.55
CA VAL A 378 -6.32 -20.25 -0.69
C VAL A 378 -6.85 -19.98 0.71
N ALA A 379 -8.04 -19.38 0.84
CA ALA A 379 -8.66 -19.13 2.15
C ALA A 379 -8.96 -20.41 2.91
N GLU A 380 -9.44 -21.47 2.24
CA GLU A 380 -9.65 -22.80 2.84
C GLU A 380 -8.33 -23.41 3.35
N LEU A 381 -7.25 -23.31 2.56
CA LEU A 381 -5.92 -23.77 2.97
C LEU A 381 -5.41 -23.00 4.20
N ILE A 382 -5.61 -21.68 4.26
CA ILE A 382 -5.28 -20.86 5.43
C ILE A 382 -6.05 -21.33 6.65
N VAL A 383 -7.36 -21.49 6.56
CA VAL A 383 -8.20 -21.98 7.67
C VAL A 383 -7.72 -23.34 8.14
N LYS A 384 -7.48 -24.27 7.22
CA LYS A 384 -6.98 -25.63 7.52
C LYS A 384 -5.65 -25.57 8.25
N ALA A 385 -4.68 -24.76 7.78
CA ALA A 385 -3.39 -24.62 8.43
C ALA A 385 -3.51 -24.06 9.87
N LEU A 386 -4.32 -23.02 10.06
CA LEU A 386 -4.53 -22.40 11.36
C LEU A 386 -5.26 -23.31 12.35
N GLN A 387 -6.16 -24.18 11.88
CA GLN A 387 -6.85 -25.19 12.69
C GLN A 387 -5.93 -26.39 13.01
N ALA A 388 -5.08 -26.77 12.07
CA ALA A 388 -4.11 -27.86 12.25
C ALA A 388 -3.06 -27.52 13.33
N LYS A 389 -2.68 -26.25 13.46
CA LYS A 389 -1.64 -25.75 14.42
C LYS A 389 -0.30 -26.49 14.24
N GLU A 390 -0.05 -27.52 15.04
CA GLU A 390 1.18 -28.33 15.05
C GLU A 390 1.02 -29.72 14.42
N ASN A 391 -0.15 -30.01 13.82
CA ASN A 391 -0.37 -31.30 13.17
C ASN A 391 0.40 -31.36 11.83
N GLU A 392 1.58 -31.98 11.88
CA GLU A 392 2.50 -32.07 10.73
C GLU A 392 1.85 -32.72 9.49
N ALA A 393 0.97 -33.71 9.66
CA ALA A 393 0.30 -34.38 8.54
C ALA A 393 -0.67 -33.44 7.81
N GLU A 394 -1.47 -32.69 8.54
CA GLU A 394 -2.39 -31.70 7.97
C GLU A 394 -1.65 -30.51 7.36
N LEU A 395 -0.56 -30.05 8.00
CA LEU A 395 0.28 -29.00 7.44
C LEU A 395 0.97 -29.43 6.14
N ALA A 396 1.40 -30.69 6.03
CA ALA A 396 1.94 -31.25 4.79
C ALA A 396 0.90 -31.29 3.65
N GLU A 397 -0.37 -31.61 3.95
CA GLU A 397 -1.46 -31.55 2.97
C GLU A 397 -1.70 -30.10 2.51
N VAL A 398 -1.70 -29.13 3.42
CA VAL A 398 -1.83 -27.71 3.08
C VAL A 398 -0.68 -27.29 2.15
N LYS A 399 0.56 -27.63 2.51
CA LYS A 399 1.74 -27.31 1.70
C LYS A 399 1.67 -27.92 0.29
N ALA A 400 1.14 -29.13 0.17
CA ALA A 400 0.89 -29.76 -1.14
C ALA A 400 -0.15 -28.98 -1.96
N GLY A 401 -1.24 -28.51 -1.32
CA GLY A 401 -2.26 -27.69 -1.98
C GLY A 401 -1.73 -26.30 -2.41
N VAL A 402 -0.84 -25.70 -1.62
CA VAL A 402 -0.14 -24.46 -2.01
C VAL A 402 0.71 -24.71 -3.25
N ARG A 403 1.47 -25.80 -3.27
CA ARG A 403 2.31 -26.16 -4.40
C ARG A 403 1.50 -26.39 -5.68
N GLU A 404 0.37 -27.08 -5.59
CA GLU A 404 -0.54 -27.28 -6.74
C GLU A 404 -0.99 -25.95 -7.34
N LEU A 405 -1.35 -24.97 -6.50
CA LEU A 405 -1.76 -23.63 -6.95
C LEU A 405 -0.60 -22.83 -7.54
N THR A 406 0.60 -22.88 -6.95
CA THR A 406 1.75 -22.16 -7.47
C THR A 406 2.28 -22.74 -8.79
N GLU A 407 2.24 -24.06 -8.96
CA GLU A 407 2.58 -24.73 -10.24
C GLU A 407 1.54 -24.45 -11.35
N LYS A 408 0.25 -24.30 -11.00
CA LYS A 408 -0.80 -23.89 -11.95
C LYS A 408 -0.61 -22.48 -12.49
N TYR A 409 -0.05 -21.59 -11.68
CA TYR A 409 0.13 -20.17 -12.00
C TYR A 409 1.59 -19.73 -11.78
N PRO A 410 2.53 -20.16 -12.62
CA PRO A 410 3.94 -19.78 -12.49
C PRO A 410 4.14 -18.27 -12.70
N LEU A 411 5.11 -17.67 -12.00
CA LEU A 411 5.44 -16.24 -12.09
C LEU A 411 6.50 -15.95 -13.17
N TYR A 412 7.63 -16.66 -13.07
CA TYR A 412 8.86 -16.36 -13.82
C TYR A 412 9.16 -17.37 -14.92
N ASN A 413 8.56 -18.56 -14.87
CA ASN A 413 8.78 -19.66 -15.80
C ASN A 413 7.56 -19.88 -16.71
N LYS A 414 7.04 -18.78 -17.30
CA LYS A 414 5.89 -18.82 -18.22
C LYS A 414 6.28 -19.27 -19.60
#